data_904e70422360052ccc3621d7462eb045
#
_entry.id   904e70422360052ccc3621d7462eb045
#
_cell.length_a   1.000
_cell.length_b   1.000
_cell.length_c   1.000
_cell.angle_alpha   90.00
_cell.angle_beta   90.00
_cell.angle_gamma   90.00
#
_symmetry.space_group_name_H-M   'P 1'
#
loop_
_entity.id
_entity.type
_entity.pdbx_description
1 polymer ?
#
loop_
_entity_poly.entity_id
_entity_poly.type
_entity_poly.pdbx_seq_one_letter_code
_entity_poly.pdbx_strand_id
1 'polypeptide(L)'
;SLRPCLAYLLASAQEPLNGDSLASDFRYLVKELAATHPDPYSGFGGKVFFYEQAFHLENELRRTPGTKQTFFDKVSIFLSNLQDGHTYLLPPTANQQANQRYLALEVRTIPDGIILQGIPETYKDLLGSRITTINGDSLEEVLARTAAIQASENLYDRYANLCRSMPTEHFLRQLFPEMKDNLHLSLLTPDGKSRGLTLPLLSRQEVQNTPMQHNNSWKAYTDKQLAYQFIDNDKQIMLININSIMARDNFEYMQKQGLKDLY
;
A
#
# COMPACT_ATOMS: atom_id res chain seq x y z
N SER A 1 1.48 33.39 -43.85
CA SER A 1 0.29 32.99 -43.08
C SER A 1 0.60 31.68 -42.38
N LEU A 2 1.20 31.79 -41.17
CA LEU A 2 1.49 30.66 -40.26
C LEU A 2 0.29 30.50 -39.32
N ARG A 3 -0.45 29.39 -39.47
CA ARG A 3 -1.46 28.97 -38.51
C ARG A 3 -0.74 28.26 -37.36
N PRO A 4 -0.95 28.62 -36.08
CA PRO A 4 -0.44 27.84 -34.97
C PRO A 4 -1.31 26.58 -34.86
N CYS A 5 -0.65 25.40 -34.91
CA CYS A 5 -1.23 24.11 -34.48
C CYS A 5 -1.43 24.18 -32.96
N LEU A 6 -2.67 24.42 -32.53
CA LEU A 6 -3.06 24.17 -31.15
C LEU A 6 -3.13 22.64 -30.97
N ALA A 7 -2.10 22.05 -30.42
CA ALA A 7 -2.15 20.68 -29.90
C ALA A 7 -3.05 20.71 -28.65
N TYR A 8 -4.30 20.30 -28.82
CA TYR A 8 -5.16 19.94 -27.71
C TYR A 8 -4.55 18.72 -27.02
N LEU A 9 -3.86 18.93 -25.92
CA LEU A 9 -3.63 17.91 -24.92
C LEU A 9 -5.01 17.56 -24.32
N LEU A 10 -5.68 16.61 -24.95
CA LEU A 10 -6.79 15.91 -24.34
C LEU A 10 -6.20 15.04 -23.22
N ALA A 11 -6.11 15.60 -22.03
CA ALA A 11 -6.17 14.76 -20.83
C ALA A 11 -7.48 13.98 -20.97
N SER A 12 -7.42 12.68 -21.22
CA SER A 12 -8.59 11.82 -21.25
C SER A 12 -9.12 11.76 -19.81
N ALA A 13 -9.96 12.73 -19.47
CA ALA A 13 -10.80 12.61 -18.29
C ALA A 13 -11.61 11.31 -18.49
N GLN A 14 -11.39 10.33 -17.63
CA GLN A 14 -12.22 9.12 -17.67
C GLN A 14 -13.66 9.55 -17.50
N GLU A 15 -14.53 9.16 -18.44
CA GLU A 15 -15.95 9.46 -18.34
C GLU A 15 -16.50 8.89 -17.03
N PRO A 16 -17.37 9.65 -16.34
CA PRO A 16 -17.99 9.17 -15.12
C PRO A 16 -18.82 7.92 -15.42
N LEU A 17 -18.73 6.94 -14.55
CA LEU A 17 -19.50 5.71 -14.65
C LEU A 17 -20.97 5.97 -14.33
N ASN A 18 -21.87 5.07 -14.76
CA ASN A 18 -23.28 5.14 -14.44
C ASN A 18 -23.49 4.94 -12.92
N GLY A 19 -24.13 5.91 -12.25
CA GLY A 19 -24.34 5.89 -10.81
C GLY A 19 -25.23 4.74 -10.34
N ASP A 20 -26.26 4.37 -11.10
CA ASP A 20 -27.13 3.23 -10.76
C ASP A 20 -26.38 1.90 -10.85
N SER A 21 -25.47 1.75 -11.83
CA SER A 21 -24.60 0.58 -11.93
C SER A 21 -23.65 0.49 -10.73
N LEU A 22 -22.98 1.58 -10.38
CA LEU A 22 -22.07 1.62 -9.23
C LEU A 22 -22.80 1.30 -7.92
N ALA A 23 -23.98 1.87 -7.71
CA ALA A 23 -24.82 1.59 -6.56
C ALA A 23 -25.28 0.12 -6.52
N SER A 24 -25.59 -0.47 -7.68
CA SER A 24 -25.96 -1.89 -7.80
C SER A 24 -24.81 -2.82 -7.46
N ASP A 25 -23.60 -2.54 -7.99
CA ASP A 25 -22.40 -3.32 -7.74
C ASP A 25 -22.02 -3.25 -6.26
N PHE A 26 -22.09 -2.06 -5.66
CA PHE A 26 -21.85 -1.88 -4.23
C PHE A 26 -22.89 -2.62 -3.36
N ARG A 27 -24.17 -2.56 -3.70
CA ARG A 27 -25.22 -3.31 -3.00
C ARG A 27 -24.98 -4.81 -3.06
N TYR A 28 -24.52 -5.31 -4.21
CA TYR A 28 -24.17 -6.71 -4.36
C TYR A 28 -23.00 -7.07 -3.41
N LEU A 29 -21.94 -6.24 -3.36
CA LEU A 29 -20.83 -6.42 -2.42
C LEU A 29 -21.31 -6.48 -0.96
N VAL A 30 -22.15 -5.52 -0.54
CA VAL A 30 -22.71 -5.49 0.82
C VAL A 30 -23.48 -6.78 1.16
N LYS A 31 -24.28 -7.28 0.21
CA LYS A 31 -25.02 -8.54 0.37
C LYS A 31 -24.06 -9.73 0.53
N GLU A 32 -23.03 -9.82 -0.29
CA GLU A 32 -22.05 -10.91 -0.22
C GLU A 32 -21.23 -10.85 1.07
N LEU A 33 -20.80 -9.67 1.50
CA LEU A 33 -20.12 -9.49 2.80
C LEU A 33 -21.01 -9.96 3.95
N ALA A 34 -22.28 -9.57 3.98
CA ALA A 34 -23.20 -10.00 5.03
C ALA A 34 -23.48 -11.50 5.04
N ALA A 35 -23.32 -12.18 3.89
CA ALA A 35 -23.59 -13.61 3.74
C ALA A 35 -22.35 -14.49 3.98
N THR A 36 -21.13 -13.99 3.68
CA THR A 36 -19.92 -14.81 3.62
C THR A 36 -18.82 -14.40 4.58
N HIS A 37 -18.76 -13.12 4.98
CA HIS A 37 -17.73 -12.66 5.88
C HIS A 37 -17.99 -13.18 7.31
N PRO A 38 -16.98 -13.71 8.03
CA PRO A 38 -17.17 -14.28 9.37
C PRO A 38 -17.74 -13.28 10.39
N ASP A 39 -17.34 -12.03 10.31
CA ASP A 39 -17.82 -10.95 11.16
C ASP A 39 -17.90 -9.61 10.38
N PRO A 40 -18.98 -9.36 9.64
CA PRO A 40 -19.09 -8.16 8.82
C PRO A 40 -19.53 -6.92 9.63
N TYR A 41 -19.83 -7.06 10.92
CA TYR A 41 -20.54 -6.02 11.67
C TYR A 41 -19.74 -5.38 12.79
N SER A 42 -18.87 -6.12 13.48
CA SER A 42 -18.21 -5.65 14.71
C SER A 42 -17.37 -4.41 14.49
N GLY A 43 -16.59 -4.36 13.41
CA GLY A 43 -15.77 -3.21 13.08
C GLY A 43 -16.55 -1.94 12.77
N PHE A 44 -17.82 -2.08 12.33
CA PHE A 44 -18.74 -0.96 12.13
C PHE A 44 -19.43 -0.49 13.43
N GLY A 45 -19.23 -1.18 14.56
CA GLY A 45 -19.99 -0.94 15.79
C GLY A 45 -21.34 -1.64 15.82
N GLY A 46 -21.61 -2.58 14.91
CA GLY A 46 -22.79 -3.43 14.88
C GLY A 46 -23.57 -3.39 13.55
N LYS A 47 -24.53 -4.30 13.44
CA LYS A 47 -25.30 -4.53 12.22
C LYS A 47 -26.06 -3.29 11.72
N VAL A 48 -26.60 -2.49 12.62
CA VAL A 48 -27.35 -1.28 12.26
C VAL A 48 -26.44 -0.28 11.57
N PHE A 49 -25.28 0.02 12.16
CA PHE A 49 -24.30 0.95 11.62
C PHE A 49 -23.69 0.46 10.29
N PHE A 50 -23.47 -0.84 10.14
CA PHE A 50 -23.03 -1.43 8.87
C PHE A 50 -24.02 -1.09 7.74
N TYR A 51 -25.31 -1.36 7.92
CA TYR A 51 -26.31 -1.07 6.90
C TYR A 51 -26.59 0.40 6.72
N GLU A 52 -26.50 1.21 7.75
CA GLU A 52 -26.61 2.68 7.67
C GLU A 52 -25.49 3.26 6.80
N GLN A 53 -24.24 2.90 7.06
CA GLN A 53 -23.11 3.34 6.26
C GLN A 53 -23.19 2.81 4.82
N ALA A 54 -23.61 1.56 4.64
CA ALA A 54 -23.82 1.00 3.31
C ALA A 54 -24.90 1.77 2.54
N PHE A 55 -26.02 2.11 3.17
CA PHE A 55 -27.09 2.91 2.55
C PHE A 55 -26.60 4.31 2.16
N HIS A 56 -25.84 4.96 3.01
CA HIS A 56 -25.27 6.28 2.71
C HIS A 56 -24.32 6.23 1.52
N LEU A 57 -23.40 5.28 1.50
CA LEU A 57 -22.45 5.13 0.38
C LEU A 57 -23.17 4.74 -0.93
N GLU A 58 -24.15 3.83 -0.88
CA GLU A 58 -24.95 3.48 -2.06
C GLU A 58 -25.64 4.73 -2.68
N ASN A 59 -26.25 5.57 -1.85
CA ASN A 59 -26.89 6.80 -2.30
C ASN A 59 -25.90 7.83 -2.83
N GLU A 60 -24.71 7.91 -2.22
CA GLU A 60 -23.64 8.78 -2.71
C GLU A 60 -23.16 8.34 -4.09
N LEU A 61 -22.87 7.05 -4.27
CA LEU A 61 -22.45 6.48 -5.57
C LEU A 61 -23.48 6.73 -6.67
N ARG A 62 -24.78 6.65 -6.33
CA ARG A 62 -25.86 6.92 -7.27
C ARG A 62 -25.94 8.39 -7.68
N ARG A 63 -25.81 9.32 -6.72
CA ARG A 63 -26.01 10.76 -6.96
C ARG A 63 -24.79 11.45 -7.55
N THR A 64 -23.60 10.99 -7.16
CA THR A 64 -22.31 11.55 -7.57
C THR A 64 -21.42 10.45 -8.13
N PRO A 65 -21.78 9.90 -9.31
CA PRO A 65 -20.97 8.88 -9.95
C PRO A 65 -19.61 9.46 -10.29
N GLY A 66 -18.57 8.70 -10.03
CA GLY A 66 -17.20 9.06 -10.31
C GLY A 66 -16.54 8.09 -11.29
N THR A 67 -15.26 8.13 -11.33
CA THR A 67 -14.42 7.18 -12.08
C THR A 67 -14.30 5.83 -11.33
N LYS A 68 -13.71 4.82 -11.99
CA LYS A 68 -13.35 3.56 -11.32
C LYS A 68 -12.45 3.79 -10.10
N GLN A 69 -11.56 4.77 -10.17
CA GLN A 69 -10.69 5.13 -9.04
C GLN A 69 -11.51 5.70 -7.88
N THR A 70 -12.44 6.62 -8.15
CA THR A 70 -13.33 7.18 -7.11
C THR A 70 -14.18 6.09 -6.44
N PHE A 71 -14.70 5.14 -7.21
CA PHE A 71 -15.43 3.98 -6.68
C PHE A 71 -14.52 3.12 -5.78
N PHE A 72 -13.33 2.79 -6.28
CA PHE A 72 -12.34 2.03 -5.52
C PHE A 72 -12.02 2.70 -4.17
N ASP A 73 -11.76 4.00 -4.17
CA ASP A 73 -11.41 4.75 -2.96
C ASP A 73 -12.55 4.74 -1.93
N LYS A 74 -13.76 5.05 -2.37
CA LYS A 74 -14.94 5.09 -1.49
C LYS A 74 -15.26 3.72 -0.90
N VAL A 75 -15.22 2.67 -1.71
CA VAL A 75 -15.49 1.31 -1.25
C VAL A 75 -14.35 0.79 -0.38
N SER A 76 -13.09 1.15 -0.64
CA SER A 76 -11.97 0.81 0.23
C SER A 76 -12.11 1.43 1.61
N ILE A 77 -12.57 2.69 1.71
CA ILE A 77 -12.89 3.35 2.99
C ILE A 77 -14.03 2.61 3.72
N PHE A 78 -15.07 2.18 3.01
CA PHE A 78 -16.13 1.36 3.61
C PHE A 78 -15.57 0.03 4.14
N LEU A 79 -14.77 -0.68 3.34
CA LEU A 79 -14.16 -1.96 3.73
C LEU A 79 -13.16 -1.82 4.88
N SER A 80 -12.49 -0.65 5.04
CA SER A 80 -11.55 -0.44 6.15
C SER A 80 -12.21 -0.61 7.52
N ASN A 81 -13.51 -0.33 7.62
CA ASN A 81 -14.27 -0.53 8.86
C ASN A 81 -14.46 -2.01 9.25
N LEU A 82 -14.25 -2.96 8.34
CA LEU A 82 -14.25 -4.39 8.68
C LEU A 82 -13.11 -4.75 9.63
N GLN A 83 -12.02 -3.97 9.61
CA GLN A 83 -10.79 -4.26 10.35
C GLN A 83 -10.23 -5.66 10.07
N ASP A 84 -10.41 -6.13 8.83
CA ASP A 84 -9.93 -7.41 8.32
C ASP A 84 -8.94 -7.17 7.17
N GLY A 85 -7.67 -7.50 7.37
CA GLY A 85 -6.59 -7.34 6.37
C GLY A 85 -6.73 -8.26 5.16
N HIS A 86 -7.63 -9.25 5.19
CA HIS A 86 -7.88 -10.19 4.09
C HIS A 86 -9.03 -9.77 3.18
N THR A 87 -9.82 -8.76 3.58
CA THR A 87 -10.95 -8.23 2.80
C THR A 87 -10.62 -6.87 2.21
N TYR A 88 -10.26 -6.84 0.94
CA TYR A 88 -9.88 -5.60 0.23
C TYR A 88 -10.29 -5.65 -1.24
N LEU A 89 -10.37 -4.49 -1.86
CA LEU A 89 -10.51 -4.36 -3.31
C LEU A 89 -9.13 -4.37 -3.99
N LEU A 90 -9.05 -5.01 -5.15
CA LEU A 90 -7.90 -4.85 -6.02
C LEU A 90 -7.94 -3.46 -6.69
N PRO A 91 -6.82 -2.72 -6.70
CA PRO A 91 -6.80 -1.42 -7.34
C PRO A 91 -7.06 -1.55 -8.85
N PRO A 92 -7.59 -0.49 -9.47
CA PRO A 92 -7.73 -0.44 -10.93
C PRO A 92 -6.41 -0.78 -11.62
N THR A 93 -6.48 -1.50 -12.75
CA THR A 93 -5.28 -1.99 -13.45
C THR A 93 -4.34 -0.86 -13.91
N ALA A 94 -3.06 -1.20 -14.12
CA ALA A 94 -1.99 -0.24 -14.44
C ALA A 94 -2.28 0.66 -15.67
N ASN A 95 -3.09 0.22 -16.63
CA ASN A 95 -3.52 1.04 -17.78
C ASN A 95 -4.43 2.21 -17.37
N GLN A 96 -5.07 2.13 -16.20
CA GLN A 96 -5.89 3.20 -15.64
C GLN A 96 -5.07 4.15 -14.75
N GLN A 97 -3.81 3.81 -14.46
CA GLN A 97 -2.86 4.58 -13.67
C GLN A 97 -1.73 5.16 -14.53
N ALA A 98 -2.00 5.43 -15.81
CA ALA A 98 -0.97 5.86 -16.78
C ALA A 98 -0.17 7.11 -16.32
N ASN A 99 -0.77 7.96 -15.50
CA ASN A 99 -0.16 9.19 -14.96
C ASN A 99 0.22 9.07 -13.47
N GLN A 100 0.19 7.86 -12.88
CA GLN A 100 0.58 7.65 -11.50
C GLN A 100 2.06 7.96 -11.31
N ARG A 101 2.37 8.79 -10.32
CA ARG A 101 3.73 9.08 -9.89
C ARG A 101 4.08 8.27 -8.63
N TYR A 102 5.38 8.17 -8.38
CA TYR A 102 5.93 7.32 -7.32
C TYR A 102 7.09 8.02 -6.62
N LEU A 103 7.38 7.60 -5.40
CA LEU A 103 8.64 7.93 -4.74
C LEU A 103 9.68 6.84 -5.07
N ALA A 104 10.92 7.25 -5.30
CA ALA A 104 12.05 6.35 -5.30
C ALA A 104 12.42 6.04 -3.83
N LEU A 105 11.63 5.20 -3.17
CA LEU A 105 11.72 4.94 -1.74
C LEU A 105 11.24 3.52 -1.44
N GLU A 106 12.01 2.80 -0.64
CA GLU A 106 11.58 1.57 0.01
C GLU A 106 11.68 1.75 1.52
N VAL A 107 10.63 1.38 2.22
CA VAL A 107 10.56 1.43 3.68
C VAL A 107 10.23 0.07 4.25
N ARG A 108 10.63 -0.16 5.48
CA ARG A 108 10.40 -1.42 6.17
C ARG A 108 9.91 -1.20 7.59
N THR A 109 8.95 -2.01 7.99
CA THR A 109 8.50 -2.08 9.37
C THR A 109 9.56 -2.72 10.26
N ILE A 110 9.77 -2.12 11.42
CA ILE A 110 10.51 -2.68 12.56
C ILE A 110 9.59 -2.66 13.79
N PRO A 111 9.92 -3.35 14.89
CA PRO A 111 9.06 -3.34 16.08
C PRO A 111 8.65 -1.94 16.56
N ASP A 112 9.54 -0.96 16.43
CA ASP A 112 9.36 0.39 16.95
C ASP A 112 9.02 1.43 15.87
N GLY A 113 8.62 1.03 14.66
CA GLY A 113 8.26 1.99 13.61
C GLY A 113 8.65 1.57 12.19
N ILE A 114 9.15 2.53 11.43
CA ILE A 114 9.51 2.36 10.01
C ILE A 114 10.92 2.90 9.77
N ILE A 115 11.72 2.15 9.02
CA ILE A 115 13.05 2.55 8.58
C ILE A 115 13.15 2.68 7.06
N LEU A 116 14.12 3.48 6.60
CA LEU A 116 14.52 3.56 5.21
C LEU A 116 15.27 2.29 4.81
N GLN A 117 14.67 1.48 3.95
CA GLN A 117 15.22 0.22 3.42
C GLN A 117 15.96 0.42 2.11
N GLY A 118 15.40 1.23 1.21
CA GLY A 118 15.97 1.61 -0.08
C GLY A 118 15.71 3.08 -0.38
N ILE A 119 16.71 3.76 -0.97
CA ILE A 119 16.70 5.20 -1.20
C ILE A 119 17.63 5.54 -2.36
N PRO A 120 17.43 6.66 -3.09
CA PRO A 120 18.37 7.10 -4.09
C PRO A 120 19.80 7.19 -3.55
N GLU A 121 20.78 6.77 -4.34
CA GLU A 121 22.19 6.70 -3.93
C GLU A 121 22.71 8.03 -3.37
N THR A 122 22.18 9.15 -3.84
CA THR A 122 22.51 10.51 -3.33
C THR A 122 22.22 10.69 -1.84
N TYR A 123 21.36 9.85 -1.25
CA TYR A 123 20.96 9.90 0.15
C TYR A 123 21.40 8.67 0.93
N LYS A 124 22.32 7.86 0.41
CA LYS A 124 22.74 6.57 1.01
C LYS A 124 23.11 6.64 2.50
N ASP A 125 23.61 7.77 2.96
CA ASP A 125 24.00 8.00 4.36
C ASP A 125 22.79 8.02 5.32
N LEU A 126 21.55 8.07 4.77
CA LEU A 126 20.31 8.02 5.54
C LEU A 126 19.71 6.61 5.61
N LEU A 127 20.33 5.60 4.98
CA LEU A 127 19.84 4.21 5.06
C LEU A 127 19.78 3.73 6.53
N GLY A 128 18.72 3.00 6.85
CA GLY A 128 18.47 2.53 8.21
C GLY A 128 17.95 3.58 9.18
N SER A 129 17.82 4.85 8.75
CA SER A 129 17.21 5.89 9.57
C SER A 129 15.73 5.60 9.80
N ARG A 130 15.26 5.86 11.03
CA ARG A 130 13.86 5.72 11.42
C ARG A 130 13.08 6.97 11.01
N ILE A 131 11.91 6.79 10.40
CA ILE A 131 10.98 7.87 10.10
C ILE A 131 10.28 8.27 11.40
N THR A 132 10.30 9.56 11.72
CA THR A 132 9.64 10.15 12.89
C THR A 132 8.41 10.95 12.53
N THR A 133 8.44 11.68 11.41
CA THR A 133 7.26 12.38 10.87
C THR A 133 7.19 12.26 9.36
N ILE A 134 5.98 12.38 8.83
CA ILE A 134 5.70 12.41 7.39
C ILE A 134 4.88 13.68 7.11
N ASN A 135 5.38 14.58 6.27
CA ASN A 135 4.79 15.89 5.99
C ASN A 135 4.48 16.73 7.26
N GLY A 136 5.26 16.54 8.32
CA GLY A 136 5.09 17.23 9.60
C GLY A 136 4.21 16.50 10.61
N ASP A 137 3.39 15.53 10.17
CA ASP A 137 2.53 14.74 11.04
C ASP A 137 3.29 13.59 11.70
N SER A 138 2.93 13.26 12.91
CA SER A 138 3.50 12.13 13.65
C SER A 138 3.17 10.79 12.95
N LEU A 139 4.02 9.79 13.14
CA LEU A 139 3.78 8.47 12.58
C LEU A 139 2.46 7.86 13.10
N GLU A 140 2.07 8.16 14.34
CA GLU A 140 0.81 7.71 14.93
C GLU A 140 -0.41 8.29 14.19
N GLU A 141 -0.41 9.59 13.90
CA GLU A 141 -1.48 10.24 13.13
C GLU A 141 -1.58 9.70 11.71
N VAL A 142 -0.42 9.46 11.06
CA VAL A 142 -0.38 8.88 9.70
C VAL A 142 -0.90 7.44 9.70
N LEU A 143 -0.58 6.64 10.72
CA LEU A 143 -1.12 5.28 10.86
C LEU A 143 -2.63 5.27 11.12
N ALA A 144 -3.14 6.22 11.89
CA ALA A 144 -4.58 6.35 12.10
C ALA A 144 -5.31 6.67 10.78
N ARG A 145 -4.78 7.60 9.96
CA ARG A 145 -5.32 7.89 8.63
C ARG A 145 -5.19 6.69 7.67
N THR A 146 -4.08 5.97 7.73
CA THR A 146 -3.90 4.74 6.93
C THR A 146 -4.99 3.71 7.25
N ALA A 147 -5.27 3.49 8.53
CA ALA A 147 -6.31 2.57 8.96
C ALA A 147 -7.73 3.02 8.57
N ALA A 148 -7.95 4.32 8.37
CA ALA A 148 -9.23 4.85 7.90
C ALA A 148 -9.48 4.62 6.40
N ILE A 149 -8.45 4.33 5.60
CA ILE A 149 -8.57 4.13 4.15
C ILE A 149 -8.19 2.72 3.68
N GLN A 150 -7.50 1.95 4.52
CA GLN A 150 -7.09 0.57 4.24
C GLN A 150 -7.39 -0.32 5.44
N ALA A 151 -8.10 -1.41 5.20
CA ALA A 151 -8.42 -2.40 6.23
C ALA A 151 -7.13 -2.93 6.89
N SER A 152 -7.15 -3.06 8.21
CA SER A 152 -5.99 -3.50 9.01
C SER A 152 -6.48 -4.20 10.27
N GLU A 153 -5.95 -5.38 10.57
CA GLU A 153 -6.35 -6.16 11.74
C GLU A 153 -5.68 -5.69 13.04
N ASN A 154 -4.48 -5.12 12.92
CA ASN A 154 -3.67 -4.73 14.08
C ASN A 154 -2.65 -3.64 13.71
N LEU A 155 -1.89 -3.18 14.70
CA LEU A 155 -0.89 -2.13 14.51
C LEU A 155 0.20 -2.51 13.50
N TYR A 156 0.68 -3.75 13.50
CA TYR A 156 1.73 -4.18 12.57
C TYR A 156 1.23 -4.23 11.13
N ASP A 157 -0.03 -4.59 10.93
CA ASP A 157 -0.66 -4.56 9.61
C ASP A 157 -0.84 -3.12 9.11
N ARG A 158 -1.17 -2.16 10.00
CA ARG A 158 -1.16 -0.72 9.64
C ARG A 158 0.21 -0.24 9.17
N TYR A 159 1.27 -0.64 9.87
CA TYR A 159 2.65 -0.37 9.43
C TYR A 159 2.94 -0.99 8.06
N ALA A 160 2.55 -2.25 7.85
CA ALA A 160 2.78 -2.94 6.59
C ALA A 160 2.02 -2.29 5.43
N ASN A 161 0.76 -1.88 5.66
CA ASN A 161 -0.06 -1.15 4.69
C ASN A 161 0.55 0.21 4.34
N LEU A 162 0.98 0.98 5.34
CA LEU A 162 1.67 2.26 5.13
C LEU A 162 2.95 2.03 4.32
N CYS A 163 3.81 1.09 4.70
CA CYS A 163 5.05 0.79 3.98
C CYS A 163 4.82 0.39 2.52
N ARG A 164 3.80 -0.43 2.26
CA ARG A 164 3.47 -0.91 0.91
C ARG A 164 2.94 0.20 0.01
N SER A 165 2.12 1.10 0.56
CA SER A 165 1.36 2.09 -0.21
C SER A 165 2.04 3.46 -0.30
N MET A 166 2.88 3.81 0.68
CA MET A 166 3.56 5.12 0.77
C MET A 166 4.35 5.51 -0.49
N PRO A 167 4.96 4.59 -1.26
CA PRO A 167 5.64 4.98 -2.50
C PRO A 167 4.72 5.53 -3.60
N THR A 168 3.40 5.44 -3.48
CA THR A 168 2.45 5.85 -4.52
C THR A 168 1.83 7.22 -4.25
N GLU A 169 1.81 8.10 -5.26
CA GLU A 169 1.18 9.43 -5.18
C GLU A 169 -0.29 9.35 -4.75
N HIS A 170 -1.05 8.42 -5.33
CA HIS A 170 -2.48 8.29 -5.05
C HIS A 170 -2.74 8.08 -3.55
N PHE A 171 -2.03 7.16 -2.93
CA PHE A 171 -2.14 6.91 -1.49
C PHE A 171 -1.70 8.12 -0.67
N LEU A 172 -0.59 8.74 -1.03
CA LEU A 172 -0.09 9.93 -0.33
C LEU A 172 -1.09 11.08 -0.37
N ARG A 173 -1.78 11.29 -1.49
CA ARG A 173 -2.80 12.34 -1.60
C ARG A 173 -4.08 12.05 -0.81
N GLN A 174 -4.39 10.78 -0.56
CA GLN A 174 -5.47 10.43 0.37
C GLN A 174 -5.10 10.78 1.81
N LEU A 175 -3.84 10.57 2.22
CA LEU A 175 -3.35 10.93 3.54
C LEU A 175 -3.10 12.44 3.72
N PHE A 176 -2.62 13.09 2.67
CA PHE A 176 -2.16 14.49 2.65
C PHE A 176 -2.73 15.21 1.41
N PRO A 177 -4.03 15.60 1.42
CA PRO A 177 -4.67 16.23 0.26
C PRO A 177 -3.96 17.49 -0.24
N GLU A 178 -3.32 18.25 0.66
CA GLU A 178 -2.59 19.49 0.33
C GLU A 178 -1.15 19.24 -0.14
N MET A 179 -0.70 17.98 -0.18
CA MET A 179 0.65 17.65 -0.64
C MET A 179 0.81 18.02 -2.11
N LYS A 180 1.91 18.73 -2.42
CA LYS A 180 2.29 19.07 -3.79
C LYS A 180 3.08 17.93 -4.43
N ASP A 181 4.28 18.21 -4.90
CA ASP A 181 5.10 17.28 -5.69
C ASP A 181 6.20 16.59 -4.88
N ASN A 182 6.27 16.86 -3.58
CA ASN A 182 7.31 16.33 -2.72
C ASN A 182 6.74 15.76 -1.43
N LEU A 183 7.35 14.66 -0.97
CA LEU A 183 7.15 14.14 0.38
C LEU A 183 8.29 14.63 1.28
N HIS A 184 7.94 15.13 2.47
CA HIS A 184 8.90 15.55 3.49
C HIS A 184 8.92 14.54 4.64
N LEU A 185 10.10 14.03 4.98
CA LEU A 185 10.32 13.10 6.08
C LEU A 185 11.24 13.73 7.13
N SER A 186 10.89 13.60 8.40
CA SER A 186 11.85 13.76 9.49
C SER A 186 12.37 12.38 9.88
N LEU A 187 13.67 12.29 10.09
CA LEU A 187 14.38 11.05 10.30
C LEU A 187 15.21 11.11 11.58
N LEU A 188 15.31 9.99 12.26
CA LEU A 188 16.32 9.74 13.28
C LEU A 188 17.33 8.74 12.73
N THR A 189 18.57 9.20 12.51
CA THR A 189 19.65 8.36 11.98
C THR A 189 20.13 7.33 13.00
N PRO A 190 20.80 6.24 12.57
CA PRO A 190 21.34 5.25 13.49
C PRO A 190 22.32 5.80 14.56
N ASP A 191 22.98 6.93 14.27
CA ASP A 191 23.86 7.63 15.23
C ASP A 191 23.10 8.65 16.11
N GLY A 192 21.75 8.65 16.07
CA GLY A 192 20.89 9.44 16.95
C GLY A 192 20.68 10.88 16.52
N LYS A 193 21.08 11.27 15.31
CA LYS A 193 20.88 12.63 14.80
C LYS A 193 19.55 12.79 14.08
N SER A 194 18.90 13.95 14.26
CA SER A 194 17.74 14.31 13.46
C SER A 194 18.17 14.82 12.09
N ARG A 195 17.48 14.36 11.03
CA ARG A 195 17.68 14.77 9.64
C ARG A 195 16.35 14.96 8.95
N GLY A 196 16.31 15.90 8.00
CA GLY A 196 15.20 16.04 7.04
C GLY A 196 15.55 15.38 5.72
N LEU A 197 14.55 14.82 5.04
CA LEU A 197 14.64 14.30 3.69
C LEU A 197 13.42 14.77 2.90
N THR A 198 13.66 15.27 1.69
CA THR A 198 12.61 15.65 0.74
C THR A 198 12.76 14.81 -0.51
N LEU A 199 11.71 14.08 -0.87
CA LEU A 199 11.69 13.22 -2.05
C LEU A 199 10.64 13.72 -3.04
N PRO A 200 11.00 13.91 -4.33
CA PRO A 200 10.05 14.27 -5.37
C PRO A 200 9.20 13.06 -5.80
N LEU A 201 7.97 13.35 -6.22
CA LEU A 201 7.16 12.39 -6.96
C LEU A 201 7.67 12.31 -8.41
N LEU A 202 8.00 11.10 -8.84
CA LEU A 202 8.60 10.79 -10.12
C LEU A 202 7.66 9.92 -10.96
N SER A 203 7.77 9.99 -12.27
CA SER A 203 7.14 9.01 -13.17
C SER A 203 7.74 7.61 -12.93
N ARG A 204 7.04 6.58 -13.35
CA ARG A 204 7.52 5.18 -13.25
C ARG A 204 8.89 5.01 -13.92
N GLN A 205 9.10 5.64 -15.09
CA GLN A 205 10.35 5.56 -15.82
C GLN A 205 11.50 6.23 -15.06
N GLU A 206 11.25 7.40 -14.45
CA GLU A 206 12.26 8.09 -13.65
C GLU A 206 12.65 7.28 -12.42
N VAL A 207 11.68 6.65 -11.72
CA VAL A 207 12.00 5.75 -10.59
C VAL A 207 12.84 4.57 -11.03
N GLN A 208 12.49 3.92 -12.17
CA GLN A 208 13.27 2.81 -12.71
C GLN A 208 14.71 3.19 -13.09
N ASN A 209 14.91 4.44 -13.51
CA ASN A 209 16.23 4.96 -13.90
C ASN A 209 17.00 5.57 -12.71
N THR A 210 16.38 5.69 -11.54
CA THR A 210 17.03 6.25 -10.34
C THR A 210 17.94 5.18 -9.72
N PRO A 211 19.25 5.41 -9.60
CA PRO A 211 20.13 4.50 -8.89
C PRO A 211 19.73 4.42 -7.41
N MET A 212 19.38 3.23 -6.98
CA MET A 212 18.95 2.97 -5.61
C MET A 212 20.02 2.28 -4.80
N GLN A 213 20.19 2.70 -3.56
CA GLN A 213 21.00 1.99 -2.56
C GLN A 213 20.05 1.33 -1.56
N HIS A 214 20.34 0.08 -1.19
CA HIS A 214 19.52 -0.71 -0.30
C HIS A 214 20.30 -1.17 0.94
N ASN A 215 19.60 -1.29 2.05
CA ASN A 215 20.12 -1.99 3.21
C ASN A 215 20.04 -3.50 2.98
N ASN A 216 21.19 -4.09 2.60
CA ASN A 216 21.28 -5.50 2.20
C ASN A 216 21.39 -6.48 3.39
N SER A 217 21.42 -6.00 4.64
CA SER A 217 21.56 -6.87 5.82
C SER A 217 20.45 -7.93 5.94
N TRP A 218 19.34 -7.74 5.23
CA TRP A 218 18.16 -8.62 5.21
C TRP A 218 18.05 -9.47 3.94
N LYS A 219 18.85 -9.21 2.90
CA LYS A 219 18.73 -9.90 1.61
C LYS A 219 19.15 -11.36 1.61
N ALA A 220 19.87 -11.81 2.64
CA ALA A 220 20.36 -13.20 2.71
C ALA A 220 19.24 -14.26 2.64
N TYR A 221 17.96 -13.85 2.79
CA TYR A 221 16.82 -14.75 2.91
C TYR A 221 15.72 -14.54 1.88
N THR A 222 15.83 -13.55 0.98
CA THR A 222 14.69 -13.08 0.19
C THR A 222 14.40 -13.85 -1.08
N ASP A 223 15.37 -14.62 -1.59
CA ASP A 223 15.24 -15.24 -2.91
C ASP A 223 14.64 -16.65 -2.90
N LYS A 224 14.47 -17.25 -1.71
CA LYS A 224 13.87 -18.58 -1.53
C LYS A 224 12.54 -18.46 -0.79
N GLN A 225 11.57 -19.27 -1.19
CA GLN A 225 10.27 -19.32 -0.51
C GLN A 225 10.40 -19.85 0.91
N LEU A 226 11.27 -20.82 1.10
CA LEU A 226 11.68 -21.36 2.38
C LEU A 226 13.20 -21.36 2.43
N ALA A 227 13.78 -20.77 3.44
CA ALA A 227 15.21 -20.83 3.69
C ALA A 227 15.48 -21.06 5.19
N TYR A 228 16.58 -21.70 5.49
CA TYR A 228 17.04 -21.82 6.88
C TYR A 228 18.56 -21.66 6.95
N GLN A 229 19.02 -21.19 8.09
CA GLN A 229 20.44 -21.16 8.43
C GLN A 229 20.62 -21.24 9.94
N PHE A 230 21.77 -21.79 10.35
CA PHE A 230 22.23 -21.63 11.74
C PHE A 230 22.91 -20.27 11.87
N ILE A 231 22.50 -19.50 12.89
CA ILE A 231 23.00 -18.14 13.13
C ILE A 231 24.06 -18.07 14.23
N ASP A 232 24.32 -19.19 14.90
CA ASP A 232 25.38 -19.37 15.89
C ASP A 232 26.40 -20.43 15.46
N ASN A 233 27.63 -20.32 15.99
CA ASN A 233 28.72 -21.21 15.65
C ASN A 233 28.48 -22.65 16.14
N ASP A 234 27.72 -22.82 17.22
CA ASP A 234 27.44 -24.13 17.85
C ASP A 234 26.21 -24.81 17.20
N LYS A 235 25.60 -24.19 16.17
CA LYS A 235 24.42 -24.67 15.48
C LYS A 235 23.21 -24.97 16.39
N GLN A 236 23.07 -24.22 17.47
CA GLN A 236 21.95 -24.36 18.41
C GLN A 236 20.76 -23.50 18.04
N ILE A 237 20.98 -22.38 17.34
CA ILE A 237 19.94 -21.46 16.91
C ILE A 237 19.79 -21.53 15.40
N MET A 238 18.64 -21.99 14.95
CA MET A 238 18.27 -22.04 13.53
C MET A 238 17.25 -20.94 13.20
N LEU A 239 17.59 -20.08 12.24
CA LEU A 239 16.66 -19.13 11.64
C LEU A 239 15.97 -19.81 10.46
N ILE A 240 14.63 -19.85 10.48
CA ILE A 240 13.80 -20.31 9.37
C ILE A 240 13.09 -19.10 8.82
N ASN A 241 13.25 -18.87 7.51
CA ASN A 241 12.54 -17.81 6.78
C ASN A 241 11.52 -18.42 5.84
N ILE A 242 10.25 -18.05 6.02
CA ILE A 242 9.12 -18.49 5.20
C ILE A 242 8.57 -17.26 4.49
N ASN A 243 8.92 -17.09 3.21
CA ASN A 243 8.52 -15.92 2.42
C ASN A 243 7.11 -16.03 1.86
N SER A 244 6.60 -17.25 1.68
CA SER A 244 5.21 -17.47 1.31
C SER A 244 4.71 -18.81 1.78
N ILE A 245 3.43 -18.85 2.14
CA ILE A 245 2.70 -20.09 2.44
C ILE A 245 1.97 -20.47 1.16
N MET A 246 2.25 -21.66 0.63
CA MET A 246 1.61 -22.16 -0.58
C MET A 246 0.58 -23.24 -0.25
N ALA A 247 -0.48 -23.30 -1.04
CA ALA A 247 -1.38 -24.44 -1.05
C ALA A 247 -0.61 -25.71 -1.46
N ARG A 248 -1.05 -26.87 -0.96
CA ARG A 248 -0.45 -28.18 -1.22
C ARG A 248 -0.23 -28.45 -2.72
N ASP A 249 -1.21 -28.11 -3.55
CA ASP A 249 -1.15 -28.35 -5.00
C ASP A 249 -0.02 -27.54 -5.67
N ASN A 250 0.21 -26.32 -5.23
CA ASN A 250 1.32 -25.49 -5.72
C ASN A 250 2.67 -26.06 -5.26
N PHE A 251 2.74 -26.59 -4.05
CA PHE A 251 3.93 -27.25 -3.53
C PHE A 251 4.28 -28.51 -4.35
N GLU A 252 3.29 -29.38 -4.61
CA GLU A 252 3.46 -30.58 -5.45
C GLU A 252 3.85 -30.22 -6.89
N TYR A 253 3.28 -29.15 -7.44
CA TYR A 253 3.69 -28.64 -8.77
C TYR A 253 5.16 -28.21 -8.77
N MET A 254 5.61 -27.48 -7.78
CA MET A 254 7.00 -27.02 -7.66
C MET A 254 7.98 -28.18 -7.44
N GLN A 255 7.60 -29.18 -6.66
CA GLN A 255 8.40 -30.40 -6.51
C GLN A 255 8.61 -31.13 -7.85
N LYS A 256 7.55 -31.21 -8.69
CA LYS A 256 7.62 -31.80 -10.03
C LYS A 256 8.53 -31.02 -10.97
N GLN A 257 8.70 -29.70 -10.76
CA GLN A 257 9.59 -28.82 -11.53
C GLN A 257 11.06 -28.89 -11.07
N GLY A 258 11.41 -29.79 -10.18
CA GLY A 258 12.81 -30.01 -9.77
C GLY A 258 13.31 -29.16 -8.61
N LEU A 259 12.41 -28.48 -7.90
CA LEU A 259 12.74 -27.79 -6.64
C LEU A 259 12.92 -28.82 -5.50
N LYS A 260 13.85 -29.78 -5.71
CA LYS A 260 14.14 -30.84 -4.74
C LYS A 260 14.92 -30.37 -3.49
N ASP A 261 15.40 -29.14 -3.48
CA ASP A 261 16.29 -28.60 -2.46
C ASP A 261 15.55 -27.86 -1.33
N LEU A 262 14.29 -28.20 -1.11
CA LEU A 262 13.50 -27.67 0.01
C LEU A 262 13.48 -28.60 1.25
N TYR A 263 14.31 -29.67 1.24
CA TYR A 263 14.50 -30.55 2.41
C TYR A 263 15.95 -30.61 2.80
#